data_a3ec2b819fe66b0ea7042921f880f3f3
#
_entry.id   a3ec2b819fe66b0ea7042921f880f3f3
#
_cell.length_a   1.000
_cell.length_b   1.000
_cell.length_c   1.000
_cell.angle_alpha   90.00
_cell.angle_beta   90.00
_cell.angle_gamma   90.00
#
_symmetry.space_group_name_H-M   'P 1'
#
loop_
_entity.id
_entity.type
_entity.pdbx_description
1 polymer ?
#
loop_
_entity_poly.entity_id
_entity_poly.type
_entity_poly.pdbx_seq_one_letter_code
_entity_poly.pdbx_strand_id
1 'polypeptide(L)'
;MAPDAGMLFLYDAERPLAFWMKNTRIPLDILYFDAGRRLVSISRAAPCSLGDRCPPYPSAGPALYVLELNAGTAQRLGVRAGDELVFSPGIPERGAP
;
A
#
# COMPACT_ATOMS: atom_id res chain seq x y z
N MET A 1 5.82 4.44 -12.90
CA MET A 1 6.75 3.74 -11.98
C MET A 1 7.39 2.63 -12.77
N ALA A 2 8.68 2.40 -12.59
CA ALA A 2 9.35 1.30 -13.29
C ALA A 2 8.71 -0.05 -12.94
N PRO A 3 8.75 -1.05 -13.84
CA PRO A 3 8.03 -2.31 -13.61
C PRO A 3 8.38 -3.05 -12.33
N ASP A 4 9.60 -2.91 -11.83
CA ASP A 4 10.06 -3.58 -10.62
C ASP A 4 10.27 -2.60 -9.45
N ALA A 5 9.78 -1.37 -9.57
CA ALA A 5 9.87 -0.37 -8.53
C ALA A 5 8.60 -0.32 -7.70
N GLY A 6 8.71 0.19 -6.49
CA GLY A 6 7.60 0.43 -5.61
C GLY A 6 7.84 1.66 -4.76
N MET A 7 6.81 2.11 -4.06
CA MET A 7 6.91 3.24 -3.15
C MET A 7 6.35 2.83 -1.79
N LEU A 8 7.19 2.97 -0.75
CA LEU A 8 6.82 2.60 0.61
C LEU A 8 6.51 3.85 1.42
N PHE A 9 5.34 3.86 2.07
CA PHE A 9 4.92 4.92 2.97
C PHE A 9 4.96 4.40 4.40
N LEU A 10 5.55 5.19 5.29
CA LEU A 10 5.71 4.85 6.71
C LEU A 10 4.92 5.86 7.54
N TYR A 11 4.02 5.37 8.38
CA TYR A 11 3.19 6.21 9.25
C TYR A 11 3.67 6.10 10.68
N ASP A 12 3.31 7.10 11.52
CA ASP A 12 3.78 7.14 12.90
C ASP A 12 2.94 6.26 13.83
N ALA A 13 1.70 5.99 13.48
CA ALA A 13 0.79 5.20 14.29
C ALA A 13 -0.12 4.34 13.41
N GLU A 14 -0.46 3.15 13.89
CA GLU A 14 -1.40 2.26 13.22
C GLU A 14 -2.80 2.85 13.29
N ARG A 15 -3.47 2.93 12.14
CA ARG A 15 -4.84 3.46 12.03
C ARG A 15 -5.44 3.06 10.69
N PRO A 16 -6.76 3.13 10.53
CA PRO A 16 -7.36 2.96 9.22
C PRO A 16 -6.81 4.01 8.26
N LEU A 17 -6.38 3.56 7.07
CA LEU A 17 -5.81 4.43 6.06
C LEU A 17 -6.64 4.35 4.79
N ALA A 18 -6.56 5.40 3.97
CA ALA A 18 -7.16 5.41 2.65
C ALA A 18 -6.28 6.22 1.70
N PHE A 19 -6.13 5.72 0.48
CA PHE A 19 -5.36 6.40 -0.55
C PHE A 19 -6.28 6.80 -1.69
N TRP A 20 -5.99 7.97 -2.27
CA TRP A 20 -6.70 8.48 -3.44
C TRP A 20 -5.80 8.41 -4.66
N MET A 21 -6.42 8.06 -5.78
CA MET A 21 -5.74 8.02 -7.08
C MET A 21 -5.93 9.32 -7.86
N LYS A 22 -6.22 10.41 -7.18
CA LYS A 22 -6.44 11.72 -7.79
C LYS A 22 -5.21 12.12 -8.61
N ASN A 23 -5.44 12.41 -9.90
CA ASN A 23 -4.40 12.79 -10.85
C ASN A 23 -3.32 11.73 -11.07
N THR A 24 -3.55 10.51 -10.67
CA THR A 24 -2.64 9.39 -10.94
C THR A 24 -2.93 8.85 -12.33
N ARG A 25 -1.89 8.61 -13.12
CA ARG A 25 -2.03 8.22 -14.52
C ARG A 25 -1.88 6.72 -14.77
N ILE A 26 -1.37 5.98 -13.80
CA ILE A 26 -1.16 4.54 -13.94
C ILE A 26 -1.93 3.80 -12.87
N PRO A 27 -2.40 2.57 -13.17
CA PRO A 27 -3.02 1.75 -12.13
C PRO A 27 -1.98 1.20 -11.16
N LEU A 28 -2.36 1.07 -9.90
CA LEU A 28 -1.46 0.62 -8.84
C LEU A 28 -2.10 -0.47 -7.99
N ASP A 29 -1.26 -1.36 -7.46
CA ASP A 29 -1.62 -2.20 -6.33
C ASP A 29 -1.21 -1.46 -5.05
N ILE A 30 -2.14 -1.28 -4.12
CA ILE A 30 -1.89 -0.63 -2.84
C ILE A 30 -1.98 -1.71 -1.77
N LEU A 31 -0.85 -2.00 -1.13
CA LEU A 31 -0.74 -3.04 -0.12
C LEU A 31 -0.64 -2.40 1.26
N TYR A 32 -1.58 -2.74 2.14
CA TYR A 32 -1.63 -2.20 3.50
C TYR A 32 -1.12 -3.25 4.49
N PHE A 33 -0.15 -2.86 5.32
CA PHE A 33 0.45 -3.72 6.34
C PHE A 33 0.22 -3.11 7.72
N ASP A 34 -0.02 -3.97 8.72
CA ASP A 34 -0.20 -3.53 10.10
C ASP A 34 1.13 -3.27 10.80
N ALA A 35 1.09 -2.93 12.09
CA ALA A 35 2.28 -2.66 12.88
C ALA A 35 3.20 -3.88 13.01
N GLY A 36 2.65 -5.09 12.91
CA GLY A 36 3.43 -6.33 12.86
C GLY A 36 3.98 -6.64 11.48
N ARG A 37 3.82 -5.73 10.50
CA ARG A 37 4.26 -5.89 9.12
C ARG A 37 3.57 -7.04 8.40
N ARG A 38 2.35 -7.38 8.82
CA ARG A 38 1.52 -8.38 8.15
C ARG A 38 0.57 -7.71 7.19
N LEU A 39 0.39 -8.29 6.02
CA LEU A 39 -0.52 -7.75 5.01
C LEU A 39 -1.96 -7.82 5.51
N VAL A 40 -2.61 -6.66 5.56
CA VAL A 40 -4.01 -6.50 5.97
C VAL A 40 -4.93 -6.62 4.77
N SER A 41 -4.62 -5.86 3.71
CA SER A 41 -5.46 -5.84 2.51
C SER A 41 -4.70 -5.30 1.32
N ILE A 42 -5.23 -5.57 0.13
CA ILE A 42 -4.70 -5.08 -1.14
C ILE A 42 -5.86 -4.41 -1.88
N SER A 43 -5.62 -3.20 -2.39
CA SER A 43 -6.55 -2.54 -3.31
C SER A 43 -5.90 -2.42 -4.67
N ARG A 44 -6.63 -2.80 -5.72
CA ARG A 44 -6.22 -2.50 -7.09
C ARG A 44 -6.86 -1.17 -7.47
N ALA A 45 -6.04 -0.14 -7.58
CA ALA A 45 -6.51 1.22 -7.76
C ALA A 45 -6.37 1.65 -9.21
N ALA A 46 -7.44 2.18 -9.78
CA ALA A 46 -7.47 2.67 -11.16
C ALA A 46 -7.09 4.14 -11.22
N PRO A 47 -6.47 4.58 -12.34
CA PRO A 47 -6.23 6.01 -12.55
C PRO A 47 -7.53 6.78 -12.49
N CYS A 48 -7.47 8.01 -11.98
CA CYS A 48 -8.65 8.84 -11.85
C CYS A 48 -8.33 10.30 -12.17
N SER A 49 -9.14 10.92 -13.04
CA SER A 49 -9.01 12.31 -13.42
C SER A 49 -10.20 13.17 -12.98
N LEU A 50 -11.03 12.67 -12.08
CA LEU A 50 -12.27 13.33 -11.66
C LEU A 50 -12.07 14.29 -10.48
N GLY A 51 -10.82 14.58 -10.10
CA GLY A 51 -10.53 15.48 -8.98
C GLY A 51 -11.10 14.96 -7.67
N ASP A 52 -11.89 15.78 -6.99
CA ASP A 52 -12.44 15.40 -5.70
C ASP A 52 -13.51 14.30 -5.76
N ARG A 53 -13.92 13.89 -6.96
CA ARG A 53 -14.86 12.80 -7.15
C ARG A 53 -14.18 11.44 -7.32
N CYS A 54 -12.85 11.39 -7.25
CA CYS A 54 -12.14 10.12 -7.29
C CYS A 54 -12.42 9.32 -6.01
N PRO A 55 -12.71 8.02 -6.13
CA PRO A 55 -12.98 7.22 -4.95
C PRO A 55 -11.72 6.99 -4.13
N PRO A 56 -11.83 6.93 -2.78
CA PRO A 56 -10.72 6.49 -1.96
C PRO A 56 -10.59 4.97 -1.98
N TYR A 57 -9.40 4.47 -1.65
CA TYR A 57 -9.14 3.03 -1.51
C TYR A 57 -8.73 2.77 -0.06
N PRO A 58 -9.67 2.41 0.81
CA PRO A 58 -9.37 2.24 2.23
C PRO A 58 -8.71 0.91 2.54
N SER A 59 -7.92 0.88 3.62
CA SER A 59 -7.45 -0.38 4.19
C SER A 59 -8.62 -1.11 4.85
N ALA A 60 -8.57 -2.46 4.86
CA ALA A 60 -9.61 -3.26 5.51
C ALA A 60 -9.54 -3.20 7.03
N GLY A 61 -8.43 -2.74 7.58
CA GLY A 61 -8.24 -2.57 9.01
C GLY A 61 -7.10 -1.59 9.26
N PRO A 62 -6.72 -1.39 10.55
CA PRO A 62 -5.62 -0.49 10.86
C PRO A 62 -4.33 -0.89 10.15
N ALA A 63 -3.61 0.09 9.62
CA ALA A 63 -2.37 -0.12 8.88
C ALA A 63 -1.32 0.90 9.31
N LEU A 64 -0.06 0.54 9.14
CA LEU A 64 1.08 1.37 9.49
C LEU A 64 2.01 1.56 8.31
N TYR A 65 2.13 0.57 7.44
CA TYR A 65 2.97 0.61 6.26
C TYR A 65 2.11 0.45 5.02
N VAL A 66 2.40 1.21 3.97
CA VAL A 66 1.69 1.09 2.70
C VAL A 66 2.71 0.98 1.58
N LEU A 67 2.59 -0.06 0.77
CA LEU A 67 3.46 -0.29 -0.38
C LEU A 67 2.65 -0.17 -1.66
N GLU A 68 3.03 0.77 -2.52
CA GLU A 68 2.43 0.92 -3.84
C GLU A 68 3.30 0.26 -4.88
N LEU A 69 2.70 -0.60 -5.70
CA LEU A 69 3.35 -1.31 -6.79
C LEU A 69 2.55 -1.11 -8.06
N ASN A 70 3.16 -1.34 -9.22
CA ASN A 70 2.40 -1.36 -10.46
C ASN A 70 1.30 -2.43 -10.39
N ALA A 71 0.14 -2.12 -10.96
CA ALA A 71 -1.00 -3.03 -10.91
C ALA A 71 -0.65 -4.40 -11.50
N GLY A 72 -1.10 -5.46 -10.83
CA GLY A 72 -0.83 -6.83 -11.20
C GLY A 72 0.43 -7.42 -10.56
N THR A 73 1.29 -6.58 -9.96
CA THR A 73 2.53 -7.06 -9.34
C THR A 73 2.24 -7.96 -8.15
N ALA A 74 1.29 -7.58 -7.28
CA ALA A 74 0.94 -8.38 -6.11
C ALA A 74 0.44 -9.77 -6.51
N GLN A 75 -0.41 -9.84 -7.54
CA GLN A 75 -0.92 -11.12 -8.05
C GLN A 75 0.21 -11.97 -8.63
N ARG A 76 1.09 -11.35 -9.43
CA ARG A 76 2.22 -12.06 -10.04
C ARG A 76 3.15 -12.64 -8.98
N LEU A 77 3.35 -11.93 -7.86
CA LEU A 77 4.20 -12.38 -6.76
C LEU A 77 3.49 -13.33 -5.80
N GLY A 78 2.19 -13.53 -5.95
CA GLY A 78 1.43 -14.44 -5.08
C GLY A 78 1.26 -13.93 -3.66
N VAL A 79 1.24 -12.62 -3.46
CA VAL A 79 1.10 -12.01 -2.13
C VAL A 79 -0.29 -12.24 -1.58
N ARG A 80 -0.39 -12.61 -0.31
CA ARG A 80 -1.65 -12.94 0.37
C ARG A 80 -1.75 -12.24 1.72
N ALA A 81 -2.98 -12.10 2.22
CA ALA A 81 -3.23 -11.58 3.56
C ALA A 81 -2.42 -12.38 4.60
N GLY A 82 -1.80 -11.67 5.53
CA GLY A 82 -0.94 -12.27 6.55
C GLY A 82 0.52 -12.38 6.15
N ASP A 83 0.87 -12.17 4.88
CA ASP A 83 2.26 -12.17 4.45
C ASP A 83 3.05 -11.05 5.13
N GLU A 84 4.31 -11.30 5.41
CA GLU A 84 5.15 -10.37 6.12
C GLU A 84 5.93 -9.46 5.19
N LEU A 85 5.96 -8.16 5.51
CA LEU A 85 6.82 -7.18 4.86
C LEU A 85 8.20 -7.22 5.53
N VAL A 86 9.23 -7.55 4.74
CA VAL A 86 10.59 -7.60 5.23
C VAL A 86 11.35 -6.39 4.72
N PHE A 87 11.97 -5.64 5.64
CA PHE A 87 12.69 -4.43 5.29
C PHE A 87 14.16 -4.72 4.98
N SER A 88 14.68 -3.99 4.00
CA SER A 88 16.11 -3.93 3.78
C SER A 88 16.77 -3.15 4.92
N PRO A 89 18.05 -3.40 5.20
CA PRO A 89 18.77 -2.62 6.22
C PRO A 89 18.65 -1.11 5.96
N GLY A 90 18.46 -0.34 7.01
CA GLY A 90 18.34 1.12 6.94
C GLY A 90 16.92 1.65 6.87
N ILE A 91 15.91 0.81 6.64
CA ILE A 91 14.51 1.22 6.70
C ILE A 91 14.01 1.03 8.13
N PRO A 92 13.57 2.11 8.80
CA PRO A 92 13.11 1.98 10.19
C PRO A 92 11.78 1.24 10.27
N GLU A 93 11.61 0.47 11.35
CA GLU A 93 10.33 -0.09 11.71
C GLU A 93 9.55 0.94 12.51
N ARG A 94 8.29 1.16 12.14
CA ARG A 94 7.40 2.08 12.82
C ARG A 94 6.53 1.31 13.80
N GLY A 95 6.16 1.99 14.92
CA GLY A 95 5.29 1.40 15.91
C GLY A 95 5.91 0.28 16.73
N ALA A 96 7.19 -0.01 16.55
CA ALA A 96 7.92 -0.97 17.37
C ALA A 96 8.17 -0.40 18.77
N PRO A 97 8.11 -1.21 19.81
CA PRO A 97 8.41 -0.76 21.16
C PRO A 97 9.87 -0.38 21.32
#